data_07d7dbe0ee209695abdf9db8f5086127
#
_entry.id   07d7dbe0ee209695abdf9db8f5086127
#
_cell.length_a   1.000
_cell.length_b   1.000
_cell.length_c   1.000
_cell.angle_alpha   90.00
_cell.angle_beta   90.00
_cell.angle_gamma   90.00
#
_symmetry.space_group_name_H-M   'P 1'
#
loop_
_entity.id
_entity.type
_entity.pdbx_description
1 polymer ?
#
loop_
_entity_poly.entity_id
_entity_poly.type
_entity_poly.pdbx_seq_one_letter_code
_entity_poly.pdbx_strand_id
1 'polypeptide(L)' 'MNITLRQLKIFDAVARHLSFTKASDELHLTQPAVSMQIKQLEQEVG' A
#
# COMPACT_ATOMS: atom_id res chain seq x y z
N MET A 1 -0.58 -17.40 -0.21
CA MET A 1 -0.37 -15.98 0.11
C MET A 1 -1.61 -15.39 0.75
N ASN A 2 -1.43 -14.62 1.82
CA ASN A 2 -2.54 -13.96 2.51
C ASN A 2 -2.59 -12.47 2.13
N ILE A 3 -2.83 -12.21 0.85
CA ILE A 3 -2.92 -10.84 0.36
C ILE A 3 -4.40 -10.48 0.26
N THR A 4 -4.81 -9.39 0.93
CA THR A 4 -6.19 -8.94 0.90
C THR A 4 -6.42 -7.99 -0.26
N LEU A 5 -7.69 -7.83 -0.65
CA LEU A 5 -8.04 -6.85 -1.66
C LEU A 5 -7.60 -5.45 -1.26
N ARG A 6 -7.71 -5.12 0.03
CA ARG A 6 -7.27 -3.82 0.54
C ARG A 6 -5.79 -3.60 0.30
N GLN A 7 -4.96 -4.62 0.56
CA GLN A 7 -3.52 -4.52 0.32
C GLN A 7 -3.21 -4.33 -1.16
N LEU A 8 -3.95 -5.00 -2.04
CA LEU A 8 -3.76 -4.84 -3.48
C LEU A 8 -4.13 -3.43 -3.93
N LYS A 9 -5.19 -2.85 -3.37
CA LYS A 9 -5.58 -1.47 -3.67
C LYS A 9 -4.52 -0.47 -3.23
N ILE A 10 -3.93 -0.69 -2.06
CA ILE A 10 -2.87 0.16 -1.54
C ILE A 10 -1.64 0.06 -2.45
N PHE A 11 -1.25 -1.16 -2.80
CA PHE A 11 -0.11 -1.37 -3.69
C PHE A 11 -0.33 -0.71 -5.05
N ASP A 12 -1.54 -0.84 -5.60
CA ASP A 12 -1.88 -0.23 -6.88
C ASP A 12 -1.73 1.30 -6.82
N ALA A 13 -2.23 1.91 -5.74
CA ALA A 13 -2.14 3.36 -5.58
C ALA A 13 -0.68 3.82 -5.49
N VAL A 14 0.14 3.10 -4.71
CA VAL A 14 1.56 3.43 -4.58
C VAL A 14 2.26 3.30 -5.93
N ALA A 15 1.97 2.24 -6.67
CA ALA A 15 2.60 2.00 -7.97
C ALA A 15 2.22 3.07 -8.99
N ARG A 16 0.93 3.48 -9.00
CA ARG A 16 0.47 4.52 -9.93
C ARG A 16 1.07 5.88 -9.62
N HIS A 17 1.12 6.24 -8.34
CA HIS A 17 1.63 7.56 -7.94
C HIS A 17 3.15 7.60 -7.80
N LEU A 18 3.79 6.45 -7.63
CA LEU A 18 5.22 6.36 -7.32
C LEU A 18 5.55 7.18 -6.07
N SER A 19 4.62 7.24 -5.12
CA SER A 19 4.73 8.05 -3.92
C SER A 19 3.80 7.53 -2.84
N PHE A 20 4.34 7.25 -1.66
CA PHE A 20 3.53 6.84 -0.53
C PHE A 20 2.62 7.97 -0.05
N THR A 21 3.11 9.19 -0.09
CA THR A 21 2.32 10.34 0.34
C THR A 21 1.09 10.54 -0.55
N LYS A 22 1.29 10.52 -1.86
CA LYS A 22 0.17 10.69 -2.79
C LYS A 22 -0.81 9.53 -2.72
N ALA A 23 -0.30 8.30 -2.54
CA ALA A 23 -1.16 7.15 -2.38
C ALA A 23 -2.00 7.27 -1.11
N SER A 24 -1.41 7.72 -0.01
CA SER A 24 -2.15 7.89 1.23
C SER A 24 -3.24 8.95 1.10
N ASP A 25 -2.98 10.02 0.35
CA ASP A 25 -3.98 11.04 0.09
C ASP A 25 -5.16 10.47 -0.68
N GLU A 26 -4.89 9.69 -1.73
CA GLU A 26 -5.94 9.07 -2.53
C GLU A 26 -6.80 8.12 -1.69
N LEU A 27 -6.17 7.38 -0.79
CA LEU A 27 -6.83 6.34 -0.02
C LEU A 27 -7.40 6.85 1.32
N HIS A 28 -7.18 8.12 1.63
CA HIS A 28 -7.60 8.73 2.90
C HIS A 28 -6.99 8.01 4.10
N LEU A 29 -5.72 7.61 3.95
CA LEU A 29 -4.94 6.96 5.00
C LEU A 29 -3.74 7.83 5.36
N THR A 30 -3.11 7.53 6.50
CA THR A 30 -1.84 8.17 6.83
C THR A 30 -0.71 7.52 6.05
N GLN A 31 0.38 8.27 5.83
CA GLN A 31 1.53 7.72 5.11
C GLN A 31 2.14 6.51 5.86
N PRO A 32 2.31 6.53 7.19
CA PRO A 32 2.80 5.34 7.89
C PRO A 32 1.90 4.12 7.73
N ALA A 33 0.58 4.32 7.65
CA ALA A 33 -0.35 3.20 7.45
C ALA A 33 -0.14 2.55 6.09
N VAL A 34 0.03 3.37 5.05
CA VAL A 34 0.32 2.87 3.69
C VAL A 34 1.65 2.13 3.67
N SER A 35 2.68 2.72 4.27
CA SER A 35 4.01 2.13 4.32
C SER A 35 4.00 0.78 5.02
N MET A 36 3.28 0.67 6.13
CA MET A 36 3.16 -0.59 6.86
C MET A 36 2.49 -1.68 6.02
N GLN A 37 1.42 -1.33 5.30
CA GLN A 37 0.71 -2.30 4.47
C GLN A 37 1.59 -2.79 3.31
N ILE A 38 2.37 -1.91 2.71
CA ILE A 38 3.29 -2.31 1.65
C ILE A 38 4.36 -3.25 2.20
N LYS A 39 4.88 -2.95 3.39
CA LYS A 39 5.87 -3.81 4.01
C LYS A 39 5.32 -5.21 4.29
N GLN A 40 4.07 -5.29 4.78
CA GLN A 40 3.43 -6.58 5.01
C GLN A 40 3.24 -7.36 3.69
N LEU A 41 2.86 -6.65 2.63
CA LEU A 41 2.72 -7.27 1.32
C LEU A 41 4.05 -7.83 0.82
N GLU A 42 5.12 -7.08 0.99
CA GLU A 42 6.45 -7.54 0.59
C GLU A 42 6.84 -8.81 1.35
N GLN A 43 6.50 -8.91 2.61
CA GLN A 43 6.78 -10.10 3.40
C GLN A 43 6.00 -11.31 2.90
N GLU A 44 4.78 -11.11 2.40
CA GLU A 44 3.97 -12.21 1.88
C GLU A 44 4.50 -12.75 0.55
N VAL A 45 5.08 -11.90 -0.30
CA VAL A 45 5.54 -12.33 -1.61
C VAL A 45 7.04 -12.56 -1.67
N GLY A 46 7.75 -12.05 -0.71
CA GLY A 46 9.19 -12.08 -0.78
C GLY A 46 9.89 -12.91 0.17
#